data_ddc911d515be9c3ae95ee69f0e499fb2
#
_entry.id   ddc911d515be9c3ae95ee69f0e499fb2
#
_cell.length_a   1.000
_cell.length_b   1.000
_cell.length_c   1.000
_cell.angle_alpha   90.00
_cell.angle_beta   90.00
_cell.angle_gamma   90.00
#
_symmetry.space_group_name_H-M   'P 1'
#
loop_
_entity.id
_entity.type
_entity.pdbx_description
1 polymer ?
#
loop_
_entity_poly.entity_id
_entity_poly.type
_entity_poly.pdbx_seq_one_letter_code
_entity_poly.pdbx_strand_id
1 'polypeptide(L)'
;MGFPTKAKYVVIGAGIHGLSTAWHLAQKIKKNGNGSNQEIVVIDKGGIASGASGIACGVVRNNYFQPAMRELMAHSVNIWESDPKTFHYHPIGYMQISPESMRKDVTTIYEQQKAIGYESTFVEGQKDCMNYMKNIFYDWQAKGITSVLHEKKGGYANNTASIYGLAGKAESFGVRIITGTEVNGFKRDNSSNAVIGVVTSKGTIDCEQVIVAVGPWIKNLWDMLELP
;
A
#
# COMPACT_ATOMS: atom_id res chain seq x y z
N MET A 1 -8.01 -19.23 -20.15
CA MET A 1 -6.88 -20.04 -19.64
C MET A 1 -7.35 -20.90 -18.49
N GLY A 2 -6.93 -22.19 -18.39
CA GLY A 2 -7.26 -23.06 -17.24
C GLY A 2 -6.64 -22.57 -15.92
N PHE A 3 -7.06 -23.17 -14.79
CA PHE A 3 -6.45 -22.90 -13.49
C PHE A 3 -4.97 -23.35 -13.49
N PRO A 4 -4.02 -22.56 -12.94
CA PRO A 4 -2.59 -22.94 -12.94
C PRO A 4 -2.35 -24.07 -11.94
N THR A 5 -1.53 -25.04 -12.36
CA THR A 5 -1.08 -26.12 -11.46
C THR A 5 0.34 -25.86 -10.93
N LYS A 6 1.05 -24.87 -11.50
CA LYS A 6 2.42 -24.51 -11.11
C LYS A 6 2.66 -23.01 -11.25
N ALA A 7 3.42 -22.44 -10.33
CA ALA A 7 3.94 -21.08 -10.38
C ALA A 7 5.29 -21.05 -9.63
N LYS A 8 6.14 -20.06 -9.87
CA LYS A 8 7.32 -19.84 -9.05
C LYS A 8 6.95 -19.11 -7.74
N TYR A 9 6.13 -18.09 -7.89
CA TYR A 9 5.64 -17.27 -6.78
C TYR A 9 4.11 -17.30 -6.72
N VAL A 10 3.57 -17.63 -5.55
CA VAL A 10 2.14 -17.47 -5.29
C VAL A 10 1.96 -16.37 -4.24
N VAL A 11 1.23 -15.33 -4.61
CA VAL A 11 0.86 -14.22 -3.71
C VAL A 11 -0.59 -14.42 -3.28
N ILE A 12 -0.82 -14.51 -1.99
CA ILE A 12 -2.16 -14.70 -1.40
C ILE A 12 -2.68 -13.33 -0.94
N GLY A 13 -3.72 -12.84 -1.60
CA GLY A 13 -4.36 -11.54 -1.37
C GLY A 13 -4.18 -10.56 -2.51
N ALA A 14 -5.29 -10.10 -3.10
CA ALA A 14 -5.36 -9.08 -4.16
C ALA A 14 -5.69 -7.68 -3.60
N GLY A 15 -5.20 -7.37 -2.39
CA GLY A 15 -5.17 -6.04 -1.82
C GLY A 15 -3.91 -5.27 -2.25
N ILE A 16 -3.73 -4.05 -1.71
CA ILE A 16 -2.60 -3.18 -2.06
C ILE A 16 -1.24 -3.85 -1.84
N HIS A 17 -1.04 -4.56 -0.73
CA HIS A 17 0.24 -5.21 -0.44
C HIS A 17 0.55 -6.33 -1.42
N GLY A 18 -0.42 -7.22 -1.70
CA GLY A 18 -0.21 -8.34 -2.60
C GLY A 18 0.04 -7.90 -4.04
N LEU A 19 -0.78 -7.00 -4.55
CA LEU A 19 -0.64 -6.49 -5.92
C LEU A 19 0.63 -5.65 -6.11
N SER A 20 0.99 -4.81 -5.12
CA SER A 20 2.24 -4.04 -5.15
C SER A 20 3.45 -4.98 -5.13
N THR A 21 3.45 -5.98 -4.26
CA THR A 21 4.52 -6.99 -4.23
C THR A 21 4.65 -7.73 -5.56
N ALA A 22 3.53 -8.20 -6.12
CA ALA A 22 3.52 -8.91 -7.39
C ALA A 22 4.03 -8.03 -8.55
N TRP A 23 3.60 -6.77 -8.62
CA TRP A 23 4.05 -5.82 -9.64
C TRP A 23 5.55 -5.53 -9.53
N HIS A 24 6.05 -5.17 -8.34
CA HIS A 24 7.47 -4.87 -8.16
C HIS A 24 8.35 -6.10 -8.37
N LEU A 25 7.89 -7.30 -7.96
CA LEU A 25 8.58 -8.55 -8.21
C LEU A 25 8.69 -8.82 -9.70
N ALA A 26 7.59 -8.66 -10.46
CA ALA A 26 7.58 -8.83 -11.92
C ALA A 26 8.53 -7.86 -12.62
N GLN A 27 8.58 -6.60 -12.17
CA GLN A 27 9.54 -5.62 -12.69
C GLN A 27 10.99 -6.07 -12.46
N LYS A 28 11.31 -6.53 -11.25
CA LYS A 28 12.67 -7.01 -10.91
C LYS A 28 13.08 -8.24 -11.73
N ILE A 29 12.18 -9.20 -11.88
CA ILE A 29 12.41 -10.41 -12.68
C ILE A 29 12.71 -10.01 -14.14
N LYS A 30 11.89 -9.13 -14.71
CA LYS A 30 12.09 -8.63 -16.09
C LYS A 30 13.42 -7.90 -16.24
N LYS A 31 13.77 -7.03 -15.30
CA LYS A 31 15.02 -6.26 -15.33
C LYS A 31 16.27 -7.16 -15.27
N ASN A 32 16.19 -8.24 -14.49
CA ASN A 32 17.31 -9.16 -14.33
C ASN A 32 17.44 -10.19 -15.46
N GLY A 33 16.55 -10.18 -16.48
CA GLY A 33 16.57 -11.12 -17.60
C GLY A 33 16.26 -12.57 -17.19
N ASN A 34 15.88 -12.81 -15.96
CA ASN A 34 15.66 -14.13 -15.38
C ASN A 34 14.16 -14.46 -15.33
N GLY A 35 13.68 -15.26 -16.30
CA GLY A 35 12.37 -15.88 -16.22
C GLY A 35 11.28 -15.33 -17.14
N SER A 36 10.23 -16.12 -17.31
CA SER A 36 9.00 -15.71 -17.95
C SER A 36 8.12 -14.95 -16.96
N ASN A 37 7.46 -13.90 -17.42
CA ASN A 37 6.54 -13.11 -16.57
C ASN A 37 5.33 -13.91 -16.04
N GLN A 38 5.13 -15.14 -16.52
CA GLN A 38 4.04 -16.05 -16.06
C GLN A 38 4.34 -16.80 -14.75
N GLU A 39 5.45 -16.47 -14.10
CA GLU A 39 5.88 -17.14 -12.86
C GLU A 39 5.16 -16.66 -11.59
N ILE A 40 4.42 -15.55 -11.67
CA ILE A 40 3.73 -14.94 -10.53
C ILE A 40 2.22 -15.11 -10.67
N VAL A 41 1.63 -15.76 -9.68
CA VAL A 41 0.17 -15.92 -9.55
C VAL A 41 -0.28 -15.22 -8.27
N VAL A 42 -1.25 -14.31 -8.40
CA VAL A 42 -1.97 -13.72 -7.27
C VAL A 42 -3.31 -14.41 -7.13
N ILE A 43 -3.65 -14.86 -5.95
CA ILE A 43 -4.97 -15.47 -5.66
C ILE A 43 -5.67 -14.69 -4.55
N ASP A 44 -7.00 -14.57 -4.66
CA ASP A 44 -7.83 -13.94 -3.64
C ASP A 44 -9.17 -14.69 -3.52
N LYS A 45 -9.66 -14.89 -2.29
CA LYS A 45 -10.94 -15.54 -2.04
C LYS A 45 -12.14 -14.74 -2.52
N GLY A 46 -12.02 -13.42 -2.53
CA GLY A 46 -13.02 -12.49 -3.04
C GLY A 46 -12.63 -11.92 -4.39
N GLY A 47 -12.68 -10.59 -4.51
CA GLY A 47 -12.27 -9.83 -5.68
C GLY A 47 -11.08 -8.93 -5.39
N ILE A 48 -10.55 -8.30 -6.43
CA ILE A 48 -9.56 -7.22 -6.29
C ILE A 48 -10.15 -6.15 -5.37
N ALA A 49 -9.36 -5.69 -4.39
CA ALA A 49 -9.76 -4.68 -3.41
C ALA A 49 -10.99 -5.04 -2.53
N SER A 50 -11.42 -6.30 -2.48
CA SER A 50 -12.61 -6.70 -1.72
C SER A 50 -12.44 -6.64 -0.19
N GLY A 51 -11.20 -6.49 0.31
CA GLY A 51 -10.88 -6.38 1.73
C GLY A 51 -10.62 -4.93 2.18
N ALA A 52 -9.77 -4.76 3.20
CA ALA A 52 -9.46 -3.48 3.82
C ALA A 52 -8.96 -2.40 2.84
N SER A 53 -8.26 -2.79 1.77
CA SER A 53 -7.79 -1.85 0.75
C SER A 53 -8.94 -1.14 0.02
N GLY A 54 -10.07 -1.81 -0.21
CA GLY A 54 -11.22 -1.21 -0.91
C GLY A 54 -12.08 -0.29 -0.04
N ILE A 55 -11.93 -0.33 1.29
CA ILE A 55 -12.67 0.52 2.23
C ILE A 55 -11.79 1.58 2.91
N ALA A 56 -10.50 1.64 2.57
CA ALA A 56 -9.59 2.65 3.09
C ALA A 56 -10.02 4.06 2.65
N CYS A 57 -9.69 5.09 3.44
CA CYS A 57 -9.99 6.49 3.09
C CYS A 57 -9.16 7.04 1.93
N GLY A 58 -8.13 6.33 1.50
CA GLY A 58 -7.29 6.70 0.36
C GLY A 58 -6.35 7.88 0.59
N VAL A 59 -6.20 8.37 1.81
CA VAL A 59 -5.28 9.48 2.13
C VAL A 59 -3.83 9.03 2.02
N VAL A 60 -3.05 9.78 1.26
CA VAL A 60 -1.61 9.60 1.06
C VAL A 60 -0.88 10.79 1.71
N ARG A 61 -0.02 10.51 2.69
CA ARG A 61 0.66 11.54 3.50
C ARG A 61 1.97 11.03 4.10
N ASN A 62 2.79 11.94 4.63
CA ASN A 62 4.02 11.62 5.38
C ASN A 62 3.95 12.05 6.86
N ASN A 63 2.77 12.25 7.40
CA ASN A 63 2.55 12.69 8.77
C ASN A 63 2.63 11.51 9.76
N TYR A 64 3.86 11.10 10.12
CA TYR A 64 4.12 9.96 11.02
C TYR A 64 5.28 10.24 11.96
N PHE A 65 5.18 9.80 13.22
CA PHE A 65 6.26 9.89 14.22
C PHE A 65 7.37 8.85 13.98
N GLN A 66 7.00 7.65 13.52
CA GLN A 66 7.96 6.56 13.35
C GLN A 66 8.89 6.82 12.15
N PRO A 67 10.22 6.82 12.34
CA PRO A 67 11.18 7.06 11.27
C PRO A 67 10.99 6.16 10.05
N ALA A 68 10.87 4.85 10.29
CA ALA A 68 10.67 3.87 9.22
C ALA A 68 9.39 4.15 8.40
N MET A 69 8.30 4.58 9.05
CA MET A 69 7.06 4.94 8.35
C MET A 69 7.22 6.20 7.51
N ARG A 70 7.97 7.20 7.99
CA ARG A 70 8.22 8.43 7.21
C ARG A 70 9.03 8.13 5.94
N GLU A 71 10.10 7.37 6.07
CA GLU A 71 10.94 6.97 4.92
C GLU A 71 10.13 6.14 3.91
N LEU A 72 9.36 5.17 4.40
CA LEU A 72 8.49 4.34 3.57
C LEU A 72 7.44 5.18 2.85
N MET A 73 6.79 6.12 3.55
CA MET A 73 5.76 6.97 2.95
C MET A 73 6.35 7.99 1.98
N ALA A 74 7.52 8.57 2.26
CA ALA A 74 8.22 9.44 1.32
C ALA A 74 8.56 8.69 0.00
N HIS A 75 9.00 7.45 0.11
CA HIS A 75 9.20 6.59 -1.07
C HIS A 75 7.87 6.29 -1.78
N SER A 76 6.82 5.94 -1.03
CA SER A 76 5.52 5.56 -1.58
C SER A 76 4.84 6.72 -2.32
N VAL A 77 4.95 7.96 -1.82
CA VAL A 77 4.42 9.15 -2.53
C VAL A 77 5.00 9.26 -3.95
N ASN A 78 6.30 9.01 -4.12
CA ASN A 78 6.93 9.04 -5.43
C ASN A 78 6.35 7.97 -6.37
N ILE A 79 5.94 6.81 -5.84
CA ILE A 79 5.26 5.77 -6.64
C ILE A 79 3.88 6.27 -7.09
N TRP A 80 3.09 6.87 -6.18
CA TRP A 80 1.78 7.45 -6.52
C TRP A 80 1.89 8.57 -7.58
N GLU A 81 2.88 9.46 -7.44
CA GLU A 81 3.15 10.56 -8.35
C GLU A 81 3.70 10.10 -9.71
N SER A 82 4.31 8.91 -9.80
CA SER A 82 4.88 8.40 -11.04
C SER A 82 3.84 8.12 -12.14
N ASP A 83 2.61 7.80 -11.76
CA ASP A 83 1.52 7.54 -12.71
C ASP A 83 0.15 7.85 -12.05
N PRO A 84 -0.13 9.13 -11.77
CA PRO A 84 -1.33 9.52 -11.04
C PRO A 84 -2.62 9.14 -11.77
N LYS A 85 -2.58 9.05 -13.09
CA LYS A 85 -3.75 8.66 -13.89
C LYS A 85 -4.13 7.19 -13.62
N THR A 86 -3.20 6.27 -13.70
CA THR A 86 -3.45 4.84 -13.46
C THR A 86 -3.78 4.56 -12.00
N PHE A 87 -3.14 5.28 -11.08
CA PHE A 87 -3.41 5.14 -9.64
C PHE A 87 -4.60 5.98 -9.16
N HIS A 88 -5.28 6.71 -10.04
CA HIS A 88 -6.36 7.63 -9.64
C HIS A 88 -5.97 8.50 -8.44
N TYR A 89 -4.73 9.00 -8.47
CA TYR A 89 -4.11 9.78 -7.42
C TYR A 89 -4.24 11.27 -7.71
N HIS A 90 -4.62 12.02 -6.69
CA HIS A 90 -4.82 13.46 -6.72
C HIS A 90 -3.83 14.14 -5.77
N PRO A 91 -2.76 14.78 -6.29
CA PRO A 91 -1.72 15.41 -5.48
C PRO A 91 -2.17 16.79 -4.99
N ILE A 92 -3.16 16.83 -4.13
CA ILE A 92 -3.72 18.07 -3.57
C ILE A 92 -3.07 18.50 -2.26
N GLY A 93 -2.05 17.76 -1.80
CA GLY A 93 -1.42 17.94 -0.51
C GLY A 93 -2.18 17.29 0.65
N TYR A 94 -1.59 17.40 1.83
CA TYR A 94 -2.19 17.00 3.10
C TYR A 94 -1.96 18.11 4.13
N MET A 95 -2.95 18.42 4.91
CA MET A 95 -2.85 19.49 5.91
C MET A 95 -3.28 18.99 7.28
N GLN A 96 -2.40 19.13 8.27
CA GLN A 96 -2.74 18.96 9.68
C GLN A 96 -2.90 20.34 10.33
N ILE A 97 -4.06 20.57 10.91
CA ILE A 97 -4.46 21.81 11.56
C ILE A 97 -4.69 21.46 13.03
N SER A 98 -3.99 22.15 13.94
CA SER A 98 -3.95 21.72 15.34
C SER A 98 -4.03 22.87 16.34
N PRO A 99 -4.64 22.63 17.51
CA PRO A 99 -4.62 23.55 18.64
C PRO A 99 -3.27 23.51 19.36
N GLU A 100 -3.10 24.43 20.34
CA GLU A 100 -1.85 24.60 21.11
C GLU A 100 -1.38 23.29 21.76
N SER A 101 -2.31 22.46 22.25
CA SER A 101 -1.98 21.19 22.92
C SER A 101 -1.25 20.19 22.03
N MET A 102 -1.36 20.31 20.70
CA MET A 102 -0.70 19.43 19.72
C MET A 102 0.50 20.10 19.03
N ARG A 103 0.77 21.37 19.28
CA ARG A 103 1.79 22.13 18.57
C ARG A 103 3.17 21.47 18.63
N LYS A 104 3.58 21.01 19.82
CA LYS A 104 4.87 20.32 20.00
C LYS A 104 5.01 19.08 19.12
N ASP A 105 3.97 18.28 19.02
CA ASP A 105 3.96 17.05 18.23
C ASP A 105 4.06 17.39 16.74
N VAL A 106 3.29 18.37 16.28
CA VAL A 106 3.30 18.82 14.88
C VAL A 106 4.65 19.44 14.50
N THR A 107 5.27 20.23 15.41
CA THR A 107 6.63 20.74 15.23
C THR A 107 7.62 19.58 15.06
N THR A 108 7.53 18.57 15.92
CA THR A 108 8.40 17.39 15.84
C THR A 108 8.26 16.68 14.48
N ILE A 109 7.04 16.49 13.99
CA ILE A 109 6.80 15.87 12.68
C ILE A 109 7.42 16.72 11.57
N TYR A 110 7.24 18.04 11.60
CA TYR A 110 7.85 18.96 10.63
C TYR A 110 9.37 18.86 10.57
N GLU A 111 10.05 18.93 11.73
CA GLU A 111 11.51 18.81 11.79
C GLU A 111 12.01 17.46 11.26
N GLN A 112 11.26 16.42 11.54
CA GLN A 112 11.57 15.07 11.06
C GLN A 112 11.34 14.92 9.55
N GLN A 113 10.31 15.55 8.98
CA GLN A 113 10.10 15.62 7.52
C GLN A 113 11.23 16.38 6.85
N LYS A 114 11.63 17.53 7.42
CA LYS A 114 12.73 18.33 6.94
C LYS A 114 14.06 17.55 6.94
N ALA A 115 14.30 16.75 7.98
CA ALA A 115 15.53 15.94 8.10
C ALA A 115 15.68 14.89 6.98
N ILE A 116 14.56 14.38 6.43
CA ILE A 116 14.59 13.44 5.29
C ILE A 116 14.36 14.13 3.93
N GLY A 117 14.37 15.47 3.88
CA GLY A 117 14.13 16.23 2.65
C GLY A 117 12.68 16.15 2.11
N TYR A 118 11.71 15.82 2.96
CA TYR A 118 10.30 15.83 2.57
C TYR A 118 9.72 17.23 2.70
N GLU A 119 9.25 17.79 1.58
CA GLU A 119 8.80 19.17 1.49
C GLU A 119 7.47 19.40 2.20
N SER A 120 7.48 20.29 3.20
CA SER A 120 6.29 20.72 3.93
C SER A 120 6.43 22.17 4.38
N THR A 121 5.29 22.85 4.63
CA THR A 121 5.23 24.19 5.21
C THR A 121 4.69 24.09 6.61
N PHE A 122 5.39 24.68 7.58
CA PHE A 122 4.93 24.75 8.95
C PHE A 122 4.67 26.21 9.34
N VAL A 123 3.47 26.48 9.88
CA VAL A 123 3.03 27.80 10.31
C VAL A 123 2.64 27.72 11.78
N GLU A 124 3.16 28.62 12.59
CA GLU A 124 2.90 28.72 14.03
C GLU A 124 2.26 30.05 14.41
N GLY A 125 1.49 30.02 15.47
CA GLY A 125 0.79 31.19 16.01
C GLY A 125 -0.59 31.40 15.41
N GLN A 126 -1.54 31.76 16.28
CA GLN A 126 -2.95 31.86 15.91
C GLN A 126 -3.20 32.83 14.75
N LYS A 127 -2.53 34.00 14.76
CA LYS A 127 -2.67 35.03 13.73
C LYS A 127 -2.14 34.53 12.38
N ASP A 128 -0.96 33.93 12.37
CA ASP A 128 -0.31 33.49 11.15
C ASP A 128 -1.00 32.26 10.57
N CYS A 129 -1.45 31.34 11.40
CA CYS A 129 -2.31 30.24 11.00
C CYS A 129 -3.60 30.73 10.36
N MET A 130 -4.28 31.72 10.98
CA MET A 130 -5.48 32.32 10.43
C MET A 130 -5.25 32.94 9.05
N ASN A 131 -4.18 33.72 8.90
CA ASN A 131 -3.81 34.35 7.62
C ASN A 131 -3.48 33.29 6.57
N TYR A 132 -2.67 32.29 6.92
CA TYR A 132 -2.31 31.19 6.02
C TYR A 132 -3.54 30.46 5.51
N MET A 133 -4.43 30.10 6.43
CA MET A 133 -5.66 29.36 6.10
C MET A 133 -6.63 30.19 5.23
N LYS A 134 -6.78 31.49 5.51
CA LYS A 134 -7.62 32.39 4.70
C LYS A 134 -7.10 32.60 3.27
N ASN A 135 -5.79 32.52 3.07
CA ASN A 135 -5.21 32.57 1.74
C ASN A 135 -5.53 31.34 0.88
N ILE A 136 -5.87 30.21 1.53
CA ILE A 136 -6.24 28.96 0.85
C ILE A 136 -7.77 28.80 0.79
N PHE A 137 -8.45 29.13 1.90
CA PHE A 137 -9.90 29.02 2.08
C PHE A 137 -10.45 30.38 2.53
N TYR A 138 -10.99 31.17 1.62
CA TYR A 138 -11.42 32.56 1.87
C TYR A 138 -12.44 32.70 3.00
N ASP A 139 -13.25 31.68 3.23
CA ASP A 139 -14.30 31.59 4.25
C ASP A 139 -13.87 30.91 5.55
N TRP A 140 -12.56 30.69 5.75
CA TRP A 140 -12.02 30.05 6.96
C TRP A 140 -12.37 30.80 8.24
N GLN A 141 -12.99 30.11 9.19
CA GLN A 141 -13.47 30.69 10.45
C GLN A 141 -13.04 29.95 11.72
N ALA A 142 -12.26 28.83 11.61
CA ALA A 142 -11.87 28.05 12.77
C ALA A 142 -11.02 28.89 13.74
N LYS A 143 -11.35 28.77 15.03
CA LYS A 143 -10.66 29.44 16.14
C LYS A 143 -9.80 28.44 16.92
N GLY A 144 -8.81 28.98 17.67
CA GLY A 144 -7.94 28.16 18.52
C GLY A 144 -6.90 27.32 17.78
N ILE A 145 -6.71 27.55 16.49
CA ILE A 145 -5.65 26.92 15.70
C ILE A 145 -4.36 27.68 15.90
N THR A 146 -3.30 26.98 16.33
CA THR A 146 -1.98 27.56 16.61
C THR A 146 -0.85 26.91 15.82
N SER A 147 -1.14 25.83 15.09
CA SER A 147 -0.18 25.24 14.17
C SER A 147 -0.88 24.64 12.93
N VAL A 148 -0.23 24.82 11.79
CA VAL A 148 -0.62 24.22 10.51
C VAL A 148 0.63 23.57 9.90
N LEU A 149 0.58 22.27 9.66
CA LEU A 149 1.57 21.55 8.87
C LEU A 149 0.95 21.18 7.54
N HIS A 150 1.45 21.78 6.46
CA HIS A 150 0.95 21.56 5.11
C HIS A 150 2.00 20.84 4.27
N GLU A 151 1.78 19.57 4.00
CA GLU A 151 2.56 18.76 3.06
C GLU A 151 2.14 19.12 1.64
N LYS A 152 3.07 19.57 0.81
CA LYS A 152 2.82 19.90 -0.61
C LYS A 152 2.67 18.63 -1.45
N LYS A 153 3.46 17.61 -1.10
CA LYS A 153 3.31 16.24 -1.60
C LYS A 153 2.25 15.52 -0.79
N GLY A 154 1.73 14.43 -1.34
CA GLY A 154 0.60 13.75 -0.73
C GLY A 154 -0.73 14.17 -1.34
N GLY A 155 -1.81 13.70 -0.77
CA GLY A 155 -3.15 13.94 -1.29
C GLY A 155 -4.08 12.77 -1.04
N TYR A 156 -4.86 12.38 -2.04
CA TYR A 156 -5.68 11.18 -1.93
C TYR A 156 -5.69 10.37 -3.23
N ALA A 157 -5.92 9.08 -3.11
CA ALA A 157 -6.20 8.19 -4.21
C ALA A 157 -7.64 7.66 -4.08
N ASN A 158 -8.37 7.51 -5.19
CA ASN A 158 -9.59 6.71 -5.16
C ASN A 158 -9.19 5.26 -4.88
N ASN A 159 -9.47 4.79 -3.66
CA ASN A 159 -8.93 3.53 -3.15
C ASN A 159 -9.22 2.33 -4.05
N THR A 160 -10.47 2.09 -4.42
CA THR A 160 -10.84 0.96 -5.28
C THR A 160 -10.25 1.12 -6.69
N ALA A 161 -10.39 2.28 -7.31
CA ALA A 161 -9.86 2.51 -8.65
C ALA A 161 -8.33 2.39 -8.71
N SER A 162 -7.61 2.87 -7.69
CA SER A 162 -6.15 2.76 -7.63
C SER A 162 -5.67 1.31 -7.46
N ILE A 163 -6.40 0.48 -6.71
CA ILE A 163 -6.07 -0.94 -6.59
C ILE A 163 -6.31 -1.70 -7.90
N TYR A 164 -7.38 -1.37 -8.62
CA TYR A 164 -7.58 -1.90 -9.98
C TYR A 164 -6.52 -1.42 -10.96
N GLY A 165 -6.11 -0.15 -10.89
CA GLY A 165 -4.99 0.38 -11.67
C GLY A 165 -3.68 -0.37 -11.39
N LEU A 166 -3.40 -0.65 -10.11
CA LEU A 166 -2.25 -1.44 -9.70
C LEU A 166 -2.32 -2.90 -10.21
N ALA A 167 -3.51 -3.51 -10.18
CA ALA A 167 -3.74 -4.83 -10.75
C ALA A 167 -3.42 -4.84 -12.25
N GLY A 168 -3.94 -3.87 -13.01
CA GLY A 168 -3.64 -3.74 -14.45
C GLY A 168 -2.15 -3.55 -14.72
N LYS A 169 -1.43 -2.78 -13.87
CA LYS A 169 0.05 -2.70 -13.96
C LYS A 169 0.70 -4.06 -13.74
N ALA A 170 0.29 -4.82 -12.73
CA ALA A 170 0.84 -6.15 -12.48
C ALA A 170 0.57 -7.10 -13.67
N GLU A 171 -0.65 -7.11 -14.20
CA GLU A 171 -1.03 -7.92 -15.37
C GLU A 171 -0.25 -7.53 -16.63
N SER A 172 0.05 -6.23 -16.84
CA SER A 172 0.88 -5.77 -17.97
C SER A 172 2.31 -6.29 -17.92
N PHE A 173 2.77 -6.73 -16.74
CA PHE A 173 4.04 -7.43 -16.54
C PHE A 173 3.89 -8.96 -16.53
N GLY A 174 2.72 -9.50 -16.90
CA GLY A 174 2.47 -10.93 -17.02
C GLY A 174 2.07 -11.62 -15.72
N VAL A 175 1.81 -10.87 -14.65
CA VAL A 175 1.24 -11.41 -13.41
C VAL A 175 -0.18 -11.92 -13.68
N ARG A 176 -0.49 -13.12 -13.20
CA ARG A 176 -1.80 -13.71 -13.33
C ARG A 176 -2.60 -13.53 -12.03
N ILE A 177 -3.73 -12.85 -12.11
CA ILE A 177 -4.61 -12.60 -10.96
C ILE A 177 -5.84 -13.49 -11.06
N ILE A 178 -6.13 -14.26 -9.99
CA ILE A 178 -7.23 -15.21 -9.93
C ILE A 178 -8.07 -14.95 -8.68
N THR A 179 -9.23 -14.41 -8.88
CA THR A 179 -10.21 -14.09 -7.83
C THR A 179 -11.17 -15.27 -7.58
N GLY A 180 -11.97 -15.19 -6.50
CA GLY A 180 -12.88 -16.25 -6.10
C GLY A 180 -12.17 -17.59 -5.83
N THR A 181 -10.96 -17.52 -5.23
CA THR A 181 -10.09 -18.68 -4.99
C THR A 181 -9.59 -18.64 -3.55
N GLU A 182 -10.19 -19.43 -2.71
CA GLU A 182 -9.85 -19.53 -1.29
C GLU A 182 -8.69 -20.49 -1.05
N VAL A 183 -7.78 -20.11 -0.15
CA VAL A 183 -6.70 -20.99 0.32
C VAL A 183 -7.23 -21.83 1.46
N ASN A 184 -7.11 -23.16 1.31
CA ASN A 184 -7.56 -24.16 2.27
C ASN A 184 -6.41 -24.82 3.02
N GLY A 185 -5.14 -24.58 2.61
CA GLY A 185 -3.96 -25.14 3.23
C GLY A 185 -2.71 -25.01 2.39
N PHE A 186 -1.65 -25.65 2.84
CA PHE A 186 -0.35 -25.65 2.18
C PHE A 186 0.15 -27.08 1.97
N LYS A 187 0.76 -27.29 0.80
CA LYS A 187 1.50 -28.52 0.51
C LYS A 187 2.92 -28.37 1.07
N ARG A 188 3.37 -29.35 1.85
CA ARG A 188 4.70 -29.35 2.45
C ARG A 188 5.54 -30.49 1.89
N ASP A 189 6.83 -30.26 1.85
CA ASP A 189 7.83 -31.31 1.59
C ASP A 189 7.99 -32.17 2.83
N ASN A 190 7.94 -33.50 2.66
CA ASN A 190 7.98 -34.44 3.78
C ASN A 190 9.32 -34.48 4.51
N SER A 191 10.40 -34.08 3.86
CA SER A 191 11.75 -34.15 4.42
C SER A 191 12.19 -32.86 5.11
N SER A 192 11.88 -31.73 4.50
CA SER A 192 12.32 -30.41 4.95
C SER A 192 11.22 -29.59 5.65
N ASN A 193 9.98 -30.06 5.61
CA ASN A 193 8.79 -29.33 6.05
C ASN A 193 8.57 -27.97 5.33
N ALA A 194 9.30 -27.71 4.25
CA ALA A 194 9.16 -26.49 3.46
C ALA A 194 7.81 -26.45 2.74
N VAL A 195 7.24 -25.25 2.62
CA VAL A 195 6.04 -25.05 1.80
C VAL A 195 6.42 -25.11 0.32
N ILE A 196 5.85 -26.09 -0.39
CA ILE A 196 6.10 -26.34 -1.82
C ILE A 196 4.85 -26.16 -2.69
N GLY A 197 3.74 -25.71 -2.11
CA GLY A 197 2.52 -25.44 -2.85
C GLY A 197 1.41 -24.89 -1.98
N VAL A 198 0.38 -24.39 -2.65
CA VAL A 198 -0.83 -23.82 -2.04
C VAL A 198 -2.04 -24.65 -2.46
N VAL A 199 -2.79 -25.16 -1.49
CA VAL A 199 -4.04 -25.89 -1.70
C VAL A 199 -5.20 -24.90 -1.70
N THR A 200 -5.99 -24.87 -2.75
CA THR A 200 -7.06 -23.90 -2.92
C THR A 200 -8.41 -24.59 -3.20
N SER A 201 -9.50 -23.83 -3.15
CA SER A 201 -10.85 -24.29 -3.52
C SER A 201 -10.98 -24.70 -5.00
N LYS A 202 -9.99 -24.36 -5.84
CA LYS A 202 -9.99 -24.69 -7.30
C LYS A 202 -8.92 -25.71 -7.71
N GLY A 203 -8.10 -26.16 -6.78
CA GLY A 203 -6.98 -27.08 -7.01
C GLY A 203 -5.70 -26.65 -6.32
N THR A 204 -4.64 -27.42 -6.50
CA THR A 204 -3.33 -27.16 -5.91
C THR A 204 -2.42 -26.45 -6.91
N ILE A 205 -1.67 -25.45 -6.46
CA ILE A 205 -0.62 -24.77 -7.21
C ILE A 205 0.72 -25.12 -6.57
N ASP A 206 1.54 -25.91 -7.23
CA ASP A 206 2.93 -26.14 -6.80
C ASP A 206 3.75 -24.86 -6.98
N CYS A 207 4.57 -24.49 -6.00
CA CYS A 207 5.34 -23.25 -6.06
C CYS A 207 6.65 -23.33 -5.26
N GLU A 208 7.58 -22.42 -5.60
CA GLU A 208 8.85 -22.29 -4.88
C GLU A 208 8.72 -21.34 -3.67
N GLN A 209 7.88 -20.31 -3.78
CA GLN A 209 7.69 -19.33 -2.72
C GLN A 209 6.23 -18.89 -2.62
N VAL A 210 5.80 -18.66 -1.38
CA VAL A 210 4.49 -18.11 -1.05
C VAL A 210 4.67 -16.77 -0.34
N ILE A 211 3.93 -15.77 -0.80
CA ILE A 211 3.83 -14.45 -0.18
C ILE A 211 2.43 -14.30 0.41
N VAL A 212 2.34 -14.13 1.72
CA VAL A 212 1.06 -13.95 2.41
C VAL A 212 0.79 -12.45 2.58
N ALA A 213 -0.24 -11.94 1.88
CA ALA A 213 -0.62 -10.52 1.87
C ALA A 213 -2.12 -10.33 2.14
N VAL A 214 -2.66 -11.11 3.07
CA VAL A 214 -4.10 -11.25 3.33
C VAL A 214 -4.67 -10.19 4.29
N GLY A 215 -3.88 -9.17 4.65
CA GLY A 215 -4.34 -8.12 5.57
C GLY A 215 -4.82 -8.65 6.92
N PRO A 216 -6.02 -8.28 7.41
CA PRO A 216 -6.51 -8.69 8.74
C PRO A 216 -6.75 -10.19 8.90
N TRP A 217 -6.79 -10.96 7.81
CA TRP A 217 -6.99 -12.41 7.84
C TRP A 217 -5.70 -13.22 8.03
N ILE A 218 -4.60 -12.55 8.38
CA ILE A 218 -3.28 -13.19 8.55
C ILE A 218 -3.31 -14.36 9.54
N LYS A 219 -4.07 -14.23 10.63
CA LYS A 219 -4.17 -15.27 11.66
C LYS A 219 -4.61 -16.61 11.08
N ASN A 220 -5.60 -16.63 10.20
CA ASN A 220 -6.10 -17.87 9.59
C ASN A 220 -5.00 -18.61 8.82
N LEU A 221 -4.14 -17.87 8.11
CA LEU A 221 -3.01 -18.46 7.36
C LEU A 221 -1.89 -18.91 8.30
N TRP A 222 -1.67 -18.18 9.39
CA TRP A 222 -0.73 -18.56 10.45
C TRP A 222 -1.13 -19.89 11.09
N ASP A 223 -2.42 -20.05 11.43
CA ASP A 223 -2.96 -21.27 11.99
C ASP A 223 -2.78 -22.46 11.02
N MET A 224 -3.02 -22.26 9.70
CA MET A 224 -2.76 -23.28 8.67
C MET A 224 -1.28 -23.65 8.53
N LEU A 225 -0.38 -22.73 8.84
CA LEU A 225 1.06 -22.93 8.78
C LEU A 225 1.66 -23.40 10.12
N GLU A 226 0.84 -23.50 11.17
CA GLU A 226 1.26 -23.87 12.53
C GLU A 226 2.38 -22.94 13.04
N LEU A 227 2.31 -21.66 12.69
CA LEU A 227 3.27 -20.66 13.14
C LEU A 227 2.88 -20.12 14.53
N PRO A 228 3.86 -19.76 15.39
CA PRO A 228 3.62 -19.26 16.74
C PRO A 228 2.91 -17.90 16.76
#